data_53a5a370573324319bf242dec01af5f3
#
_entry.id   53a5a370573324319bf242dec01af5f3
#
_cell.length_a   1.000
_cell.length_b   1.000
_cell.length_c   1.000
_cell.angle_alpha   90.00
_cell.angle_beta   90.00
_cell.angle_gamma   90.00
#
_symmetry.space_group_name_H-M   'P 1'
#
loop_
_entity.id
_entity.type
_entity.pdbx_description
1 polymer ?
#
loop_
_entity_poly.entity_id
_entity_poly.type
_entity_poly.pdbx_seq_one_letter_code
_entity_poly.pdbx_strand_id
1 'polypeptide(L)'
;LFSGTRGVGKTTLARIFAKSLNCEQGVSSSPCGKCDSCQEVDAGRFVDLIEVDAASRTKVDDTRELLDNVQYAPSRGRYKVYLIDEVHMLSTHSFNALLKTLEEPPPHVKFLFATTDPQKLPVTILSRCLQFNLRRINIKQIAEHLDTILQAENIKYEVTALDDIAKAADGSMRDALSLLDQAITHGAGAVITPQVHDMLGTISQQQLYLLIQALVEQDAQALITQSNELSIQGRDFTQVINDLLNLFQRIATLQMVPNIEDNDGHDLNSLRIFAEQLSPEIVQLFYQIALHGKRDLPYAANPKSGFEMTLLRMLSFEPTITPTDNSPDSTKAHVKKTLIPESALKEKTDNITSQSSDKKIVEHPEKSISTKFEIIDKTESPILNSDNWLTVIDSLKLTALARQLADNCAFIDFAQGKITLRIAAELAHLTGKKPQERLEAVISKHLKQTISLVFQENIDTLVSATVATEKAQQANNDQDRANASIHNDPAITAMKDAFGARVIESTIKSIK
;
A
#
# COMPACT_ATOMS: atom_id res chain seq x y z
N LEU A 1 10.91 2.59 22.99
CA LEU A 1 10.01 2.41 21.84
C LEU A 1 9.69 0.94 21.68
N PHE A 2 8.40 0.60 21.71
CA PHE A 2 7.87 -0.72 21.38
C PHE A 2 7.32 -0.68 19.95
N SER A 3 7.85 -1.51 19.07
CA SER A 3 7.39 -1.65 17.68
C SER A 3 6.84 -3.06 17.44
N GLY A 4 5.96 -3.21 16.48
CA GLY A 4 5.37 -4.51 16.11
C GLY A 4 3.95 -4.35 15.57
N THR A 5 3.37 -5.43 15.03
CA THR A 5 2.02 -5.42 14.46
C THR A 5 0.95 -5.07 15.52
N ARG A 6 -0.24 -4.72 15.06
CA ARG A 6 -1.38 -4.45 15.95
C ARG A 6 -1.69 -5.69 16.81
N GLY A 7 -2.13 -5.48 18.04
CA GLY A 7 -2.64 -6.55 18.89
C GLY A 7 -1.61 -7.51 19.54
N VAL A 8 -0.30 -7.26 19.34
CA VAL A 8 0.78 -8.07 19.95
C VAL A 8 1.13 -7.70 21.39
N GLY A 9 0.40 -6.76 22.00
CA GLY A 9 0.59 -6.38 23.41
C GLY A 9 1.54 -5.22 23.66
N LYS A 10 1.84 -4.35 22.67
CA LYS A 10 2.73 -3.18 22.85
C LYS A 10 2.32 -2.29 24.03
N THR A 11 1.09 -1.84 24.04
CA THR A 11 0.54 -0.96 25.09
C THR A 11 0.46 -1.68 26.43
N THR A 12 0.13 -2.97 26.43
CA THR A 12 0.10 -3.80 27.66
C THR A 12 1.50 -3.92 28.27
N LEU A 13 2.54 -4.20 27.46
CA LEU A 13 3.91 -4.24 27.94
C LEU A 13 4.39 -2.88 28.45
N ALA A 14 4.01 -1.80 27.78
CA ALA A 14 4.33 -0.46 28.22
C ALA A 14 3.68 -0.14 29.60
N ARG A 15 2.44 -0.55 29.84
CA ARG A 15 1.78 -0.44 31.14
C ARG A 15 2.48 -1.28 32.22
N ILE A 16 2.86 -2.53 31.92
CA ILE A 16 3.63 -3.38 32.83
C ILE A 16 4.98 -2.73 33.16
N PHE A 17 5.63 -2.11 32.17
CA PHE A 17 6.87 -1.39 32.40
C PHE A 17 6.69 -0.15 33.28
N ALA A 18 5.63 0.63 33.07
CA ALA A 18 5.28 1.75 33.94
C ALA A 18 5.00 1.30 35.39
N LYS A 19 4.32 0.16 35.55
CA LYS A 19 4.05 -0.51 36.82
C LYS A 19 5.35 -0.97 37.50
N SER A 20 6.30 -1.52 36.74
CA SER A 20 7.62 -1.93 37.23
C SER A 20 8.47 -0.77 37.75
N LEU A 21 8.37 0.41 37.11
CA LEU A 21 9.05 1.62 37.51
C LEU A 21 8.47 2.24 38.80
N ASN A 22 7.15 2.16 38.99
CA ASN A 22 6.42 2.85 40.07
C ASN A 22 5.92 1.92 41.18
N CYS A 23 6.27 0.62 41.14
CA CYS A 23 5.90 -0.31 42.23
C CYS A 23 6.49 0.13 43.58
N GLU A 24 5.68 0.19 44.63
CA GLU A 24 6.12 0.65 45.95
C GLU A 24 7.19 -0.24 46.58
N GLN A 25 7.21 -1.55 46.20
CA GLN A 25 8.23 -2.49 46.69
C GLN A 25 9.61 -2.28 46.05
N GLY A 26 9.72 -1.40 45.04
CA GLY A 26 10.96 -1.11 44.32
C GLY A 26 10.84 -1.28 42.82
N VAL A 27 11.84 -0.78 42.10
CA VAL A 27 11.95 -0.99 40.68
C VAL A 27 12.41 -2.43 40.41
N SER A 28 11.58 -3.23 39.74
CA SER A 28 11.89 -4.62 39.43
C SER A 28 11.22 -5.06 38.13
N SER A 29 11.73 -6.16 37.52
CA SER A 29 11.09 -6.78 36.36
C SER A 29 9.73 -7.44 36.67
N SER A 30 9.44 -7.67 37.97
CA SER A 30 8.21 -8.32 38.44
C SER A 30 7.51 -7.43 39.45
N PRO A 31 6.68 -6.49 39.01
CA PRO A 31 5.90 -5.63 39.90
C PRO A 31 4.96 -6.47 40.77
N CYS A 32 4.76 -6.05 42.03
CA CYS A 32 4.03 -6.86 43.03
C CYS A 32 2.55 -7.11 42.69
N GLY A 33 1.91 -6.24 41.89
CA GLY A 33 0.50 -6.33 41.51
C GLY A 33 -0.52 -6.06 42.66
N LYS A 34 -0.04 -5.80 43.89
CA LYS A 34 -0.88 -5.71 45.07
C LYS A 34 -0.86 -4.33 45.76
N CYS A 35 0.19 -3.51 45.54
CA CYS A 35 0.26 -2.16 46.11
C CYS A 35 -0.67 -1.21 45.37
N ASP A 36 -0.98 -0.07 45.96
CA ASP A 36 -1.91 0.91 45.42
C ASP A 36 -1.48 1.38 44.02
N SER A 37 -0.20 1.71 43.84
CA SER A 37 0.35 2.09 42.51
C SER A 37 0.14 1.02 41.44
N CYS A 38 0.34 -0.26 41.78
CA CYS A 38 0.12 -1.36 40.83
C CYS A 38 -1.37 -1.53 40.49
N GLN A 39 -2.25 -1.45 41.48
CA GLN A 39 -3.69 -1.57 41.25
C GLN A 39 -4.26 -0.38 40.49
N GLU A 40 -3.80 0.83 40.76
CA GLU A 40 -4.22 2.04 40.04
C GLU A 40 -3.76 2.03 38.56
N VAL A 41 -2.56 1.52 38.29
CA VAL A 41 -2.09 1.32 36.89
C VAL A 41 -2.97 0.31 36.18
N ASP A 42 -3.30 -0.82 36.82
CA ASP A 42 -4.18 -1.83 36.22
C ASP A 42 -5.60 -1.30 35.97
N ALA A 43 -6.08 -0.43 36.89
CA ALA A 43 -7.37 0.22 36.76
C ALA A 43 -7.35 1.44 35.81
N GLY A 44 -6.19 1.82 35.24
CA GLY A 44 -6.04 2.99 34.36
C GLY A 44 -6.26 4.34 35.07
N ARG A 45 -6.03 4.41 36.36
CA ARG A 45 -6.29 5.62 37.22
C ARG A 45 -5.04 6.18 37.88
N PHE A 46 -3.88 5.66 37.58
CA PHE A 46 -2.63 6.12 38.16
C PHE A 46 -2.25 7.50 37.62
N VAL A 47 -2.18 8.51 38.47
CA VAL A 47 -2.02 9.94 38.11
C VAL A 47 -0.70 10.20 37.37
N ASP A 48 0.37 9.51 37.76
CA ASP A 48 1.70 9.68 37.16
C ASP A 48 1.96 8.80 35.90
N LEU A 49 0.94 8.07 35.42
CA LEU A 49 0.92 7.41 34.10
C LEU A 49 -0.03 8.17 33.18
N ILE A 50 0.54 8.91 32.26
CA ILE A 50 -0.20 9.71 31.29
C ILE A 50 -0.22 8.92 29.97
N GLU A 51 -1.39 8.37 29.65
CA GLU A 51 -1.60 7.62 28.41
C GLU A 51 -2.22 8.53 27.35
N VAL A 52 -1.61 8.58 26.18
CA VAL A 52 -2.07 9.37 25.03
C VAL A 52 -2.08 8.48 23.80
N ASP A 53 -3.23 8.37 23.17
CA ASP A 53 -3.34 7.80 21.83
C ASP A 53 -3.13 8.91 20.79
N ALA A 54 -2.03 8.81 20.05
CA ALA A 54 -1.68 9.79 19.03
C ALA A 54 -2.66 9.79 17.83
N ALA A 55 -3.42 8.72 17.63
CA ALA A 55 -4.43 8.65 16.57
C ALA A 55 -5.65 9.54 16.90
N SER A 56 -6.01 9.67 18.19
CA SER A 56 -7.12 10.48 18.67
C SER A 56 -6.72 11.94 18.98
N ARG A 57 -5.44 12.20 19.28
CA ARG A 57 -4.90 13.52 19.64
C ARG A 57 -3.78 13.94 18.70
N THR A 58 -4.13 14.32 17.48
CA THR A 58 -3.18 14.72 16.42
C THR A 58 -2.77 16.19 16.46
N LYS A 59 -3.41 17.02 17.28
CA LYS A 59 -3.16 18.48 17.32
C LYS A 59 -1.84 18.78 18.04
N VAL A 60 -1.13 19.79 17.53
CA VAL A 60 0.13 20.27 18.09
C VAL A 60 -0.05 20.83 19.49
N ASP A 61 -1.18 21.47 19.73
CA ASP A 61 -1.50 22.10 21.03
C ASP A 61 -1.67 21.05 22.15
N ASP A 62 -2.29 19.90 21.85
CA ASP A 62 -2.41 18.78 22.79
C ASP A 62 -1.03 18.23 23.20
N THR A 63 -0.09 18.17 22.25
CA THR A 63 1.28 17.74 22.52
C THR A 63 2.07 18.77 23.33
N ARG A 64 1.85 20.07 23.09
CA ARG A 64 2.48 21.14 23.89
C ARG A 64 1.99 21.15 25.32
N GLU A 65 0.69 21.05 25.55
CA GLU A 65 0.11 20.97 26.90
C GLU A 65 0.68 19.77 27.67
N LEU A 66 0.87 18.65 26.99
CA LEU A 66 1.47 17.46 27.56
C LEU A 66 2.94 17.72 27.95
N LEU A 67 3.70 18.43 27.11
CA LEU A 67 5.12 18.76 27.34
C LEU A 67 5.30 19.83 28.40
N ASP A 68 4.40 20.81 28.52
CA ASP A 68 4.43 21.82 29.58
C ASP A 68 4.33 21.18 30.97
N ASN A 69 3.62 20.06 31.06
CA ASN A 69 3.48 19.27 32.28
C ASN A 69 4.70 18.39 32.63
N VAL A 70 5.66 18.20 31.71
CA VAL A 70 6.84 17.36 31.93
C VAL A 70 7.78 17.90 33.02
N GLN A 71 7.82 19.22 33.18
CA GLN A 71 8.70 19.88 34.16
C GLN A 71 8.33 19.55 35.63
N TYR A 72 7.08 19.21 35.90
CA TYR A 72 6.60 18.99 37.26
C TYR A 72 6.93 17.57 37.74
N ALA A 73 7.36 17.49 38.99
CA ALA A 73 7.63 16.24 39.66
C ALA A 73 6.39 15.32 39.72
N PRO A 74 6.59 14.00 39.78
CA PRO A 74 5.47 13.07 39.95
C PRO A 74 4.74 13.33 41.29
N SER A 75 3.43 13.05 41.29
CA SER A 75 2.57 13.30 42.47
C SER A 75 2.72 12.21 43.53
N ARG A 76 2.80 10.94 43.13
CA ARG A 76 2.87 9.77 44.02
C ARG A 76 3.96 8.79 43.64
N GLY A 77 4.17 8.62 42.32
CA GLY A 77 5.13 7.67 41.76
C GLY A 77 6.57 8.12 41.93
N ARG A 78 7.51 7.21 41.68
CA ARG A 78 8.93 7.54 41.52
C ARG A 78 9.22 8.24 40.21
N TYR A 79 8.47 7.86 39.17
CA TYR A 79 8.62 8.37 37.82
C TYR A 79 7.27 8.80 37.25
N LYS A 80 7.29 9.92 36.56
CA LYS A 80 6.17 10.35 35.72
C LYS A 80 6.36 9.70 34.33
N VAL A 81 5.42 8.87 33.96
CA VAL A 81 5.53 8.04 32.72
C VAL A 81 4.55 8.54 31.69
N TYR A 82 5.06 8.86 30.52
CA TYR A 82 4.28 9.23 29.35
C TYR A 82 4.24 8.06 28.37
N LEU A 83 3.08 7.45 28.24
CA LEU A 83 2.84 6.39 27.27
C LEU A 83 2.10 6.97 26.06
N ILE A 84 2.79 7.05 24.93
CA ILE A 84 2.22 7.54 23.68
C ILE A 84 2.05 6.34 22.72
N ASP A 85 0.79 5.96 22.51
CA ASP A 85 0.42 4.87 21.61
C ASP A 85 0.25 5.41 20.18
N GLU A 86 0.51 4.56 19.21
CA GLU A 86 0.54 4.86 17.76
C GLU A 86 1.29 6.17 17.45
N VAL A 87 2.45 6.33 18.06
CA VAL A 87 3.25 7.58 18.03
C VAL A 87 3.54 8.06 16.59
N HIS A 88 3.54 7.17 15.59
CA HIS A 88 3.72 7.53 14.19
C HIS A 88 2.60 8.42 13.61
N MET A 89 1.47 8.55 14.32
CA MET A 89 0.35 9.42 13.94
C MET A 89 0.56 10.88 14.37
N LEU A 90 1.59 11.18 15.16
CA LEU A 90 1.92 12.55 15.54
C LEU A 90 2.35 13.38 14.32
N SER A 91 2.02 14.67 14.34
CA SER A 91 2.48 15.62 13.32
C SER A 91 4.00 15.87 13.42
N THR A 92 4.61 16.30 12.32
CA THR A 92 6.04 16.69 12.32
C THR A 92 6.33 17.80 13.36
N HIS A 93 5.40 18.70 13.57
CA HIS A 93 5.53 19.76 14.59
C HIS A 93 5.50 19.21 16.00
N SER A 94 4.64 18.22 16.28
CA SER A 94 4.58 17.52 17.58
C SER A 94 5.87 16.74 17.84
N PHE A 95 6.42 16.08 16.84
CA PHE A 95 7.74 15.42 16.94
C PHE A 95 8.84 16.41 17.30
N ASN A 96 8.92 17.55 16.62
CA ASN A 96 9.93 18.58 16.88
C ASN A 96 9.82 19.16 18.29
N ALA A 97 8.61 19.29 18.84
CA ALA A 97 8.40 19.72 20.22
C ALA A 97 8.92 18.67 21.22
N LEU A 98 8.74 17.37 20.94
CA LEU A 98 9.24 16.27 21.77
C LEU A 98 10.77 16.17 21.77
N LEU A 99 11.46 16.55 20.69
CA LEU A 99 12.91 16.36 20.54
C LEU A 99 13.68 17.03 21.68
N LYS A 100 13.35 18.27 22.08
CA LYS A 100 14.03 18.97 23.17
C LYS A 100 13.99 18.18 24.49
N THR A 101 12.84 17.64 24.82
CA THR A 101 12.64 16.87 26.06
C THR A 101 13.27 15.48 25.98
N LEU A 102 13.41 14.91 24.77
CA LEU A 102 14.07 13.62 24.55
C LEU A 102 15.61 13.75 24.56
N GLU A 103 16.13 14.93 24.25
CA GLU A 103 17.59 15.22 24.35
C GLU A 103 18.03 15.38 25.79
N GLU A 104 17.28 16.13 26.57
CA GLU A 104 17.57 16.43 27.98
C GLU A 104 16.34 16.10 28.85
N PRO A 105 15.99 14.80 29.01
CA PRO A 105 14.82 14.43 29.80
C PRO A 105 15.06 14.69 31.30
N PRO A 106 14.07 15.26 32.00
CA PRO A 106 14.14 15.35 33.45
C PRO A 106 14.31 13.96 34.08
N PRO A 107 15.11 13.78 35.12
CA PRO A 107 15.46 12.46 35.66
C PRO A 107 14.23 11.66 36.17
N HIS A 108 13.19 12.35 36.55
CA HIS A 108 11.92 11.77 37.02
C HIS A 108 10.96 11.41 35.89
N VAL A 109 11.27 11.70 34.62
CA VAL A 109 10.36 11.45 33.49
C VAL A 109 10.84 10.26 32.66
N LYS A 110 9.89 9.44 32.23
CA LYS A 110 10.11 8.32 31.29
C LYS A 110 9.11 8.35 30.15
N PHE A 111 9.60 8.30 28.92
CA PHE A 111 8.77 8.19 27.73
C PHE A 111 8.72 6.74 27.24
N LEU A 112 7.51 6.25 27.04
CA LEU A 112 7.22 4.95 26.45
C LEU A 112 6.44 5.20 25.16
N PHE A 113 7.01 4.83 24.03
CA PHE A 113 6.38 4.95 22.74
C PHE A 113 5.96 3.58 22.22
N ALA A 114 4.76 3.49 21.66
CA ALA A 114 4.29 2.32 20.94
C ALA A 114 3.94 2.69 19.50
N THR A 115 4.27 1.84 18.54
CA THR A 115 3.97 2.06 17.12
C THR A 115 3.77 0.75 16.36
N THR A 116 2.86 0.77 15.42
CA THR A 116 2.73 -0.31 14.41
C THR A 116 3.65 -0.12 13.22
N ASP A 117 4.09 1.12 12.95
CA ASP A 117 4.94 1.45 11.82
C ASP A 117 6.16 2.28 12.24
N PRO A 118 7.28 1.62 12.59
CA PRO A 118 8.49 2.33 12.99
C PRO A 118 9.15 3.10 11.84
N GLN A 119 8.85 2.77 10.56
CA GLN A 119 9.47 3.42 9.41
C GLN A 119 8.96 4.85 9.21
N LYS A 120 7.77 5.16 9.69
CA LYS A 120 7.21 6.53 9.66
C LYS A 120 7.80 7.46 10.71
N LEU A 121 8.59 6.93 11.66
CA LEU A 121 9.19 7.74 12.70
C LEU A 121 10.45 8.44 12.21
N PRO A 122 10.67 9.72 12.57
CA PRO A 122 11.93 10.41 12.27
C PRO A 122 13.11 9.70 12.90
N VAL A 123 14.22 9.60 12.14
CA VAL A 123 15.47 8.99 12.59
C VAL A 123 15.99 9.66 13.87
N THR A 124 15.74 10.96 14.03
CA THR A 124 16.10 11.75 15.22
C THR A 124 15.45 11.24 16.50
N ILE A 125 14.24 10.72 16.43
CA ILE A 125 13.54 10.07 17.57
C ILE A 125 14.10 8.66 17.78
N LEU A 126 14.24 7.87 16.70
CA LEU A 126 14.72 6.49 16.77
C LEU A 126 16.12 6.40 17.41
N SER A 127 17.01 7.36 17.11
CA SER A 127 18.38 7.39 17.65
C SER A 127 18.46 7.69 19.16
N ARG A 128 17.38 8.25 19.74
CA ARG A 128 17.30 8.59 21.17
C ARG A 128 16.46 7.59 22.00
N CYS A 129 15.95 6.56 21.34
CA CYS A 129 15.09 5.55 21.98
C CYS A 129 15.73 4.17 21.98
N LEU A 130 15.63 3.45 23.08
CA LEU A 130 15.80 2.00 23.06
C LEU A 130 14.63 1.37 22.29
N GLN A 131 14.93 0.52 21.32
CA GLN A 131 13.94 -0.07 20.44
C GLN A 131 13.74 -1.55 20.78
N PHE A 132 12.48 -1.93 21.01
CA PHE A 132 12.06 -3.30 21.26
C PHE A 132 11.05 -3.70 20.20
N ASN A 133 11.42 -4.62 19.34
CA ASN A 133 10.54 -5.13 18.29
C ASN A 133 9.81 -6.39 18.79
N LEU A 134 8.49 -6.30 18.91
CA LEU A 134 7.63 -7.43 19.27
C LEU A 134 7.25 -8.20 18.00
N ARG A 135 7.48 -9.49 18.04
CA ARG A 135 7.13 -10.39 16.95
C ARG A 135 5.64 -10.73 17.00
N ARG A 136 5.09 -11.14 15.88
CA ARG A 136 3.76 -11.76 15.82
C ARG A 136 3.72 -12.97 16.71
N ILE A 137 2.59 -13.19 17.38
CA ILE A 137 2.39 -14.35 18.22
C ILE A 137 2.13 -15.55 17.32
N ASN A 138 2.74 -16.69 17.64
CA ASN A 138 2.56 -17.92 16.86
C ASN A 138 1.11 -18.42 17.00
N ILE A 139 0.57 -18.98 15.92
CA ILE A 139 -0.79 -19.57 15.88
C ILE A 139 -1.00 -20.53 17.03
N LYS A 140 -0.04 -21.43 17.30
CA LYS A 140 -0.11 -22.40 18.42
C LYS A 140 -0.24 -21.71 19.78
N GLN A 141 0.53 -20.63 20.01
CA GLN A 141 0.46 -19.88 21.27
C GLN A 141 -0.88 -19.17 21.45
N ILE A 142 -1.45 -18.67 20.34
CA ILE A 142 -2.79 -18.06 20.36
C ILE A 142 -3.82 -19.14 20.71
N ALA A 143 -3.82 -20.27 20.00
CA ALA A 143 -4.76 -21.37 20.24
C ALA A 143 -4.68 -21.91 21.68
N GLU A 144 -3.47 -22.11 22.22
CA GLU A 144 -3.26 -22.52 23.62
C GLU A 144 -3.81 -21.50 24.63
N HIS A 145 -3.67 -20.22 24.32
CA HIS A 145 -4.21 -19.18 25.21
C HIS A 145 -5.73 -19.12 25.15
N LEU A 146 -6.33 -19.24 23.95
CA LEU A 146 -7.78 -19.33 23.78
C LEU A 146 -8.35 -20.56 24.52
N ASP A 147 -7.66 -21.70 24.41
CA ASP A 147 -8.00 -22.93 25.13
C ASP A 147 -8.03 -22.70 26.64
N THR A 148 -6.99 -22.06 27.20
CA THR A 148 -6.92 -21.74 28.64
C THR A 148 -8.10 -20.87 29.09
N ILE A 149 -8.51 -19.89 28.28
CA ILE A 149 -9.62 -19.00 28.59
C ILE A 149 -10.94 -19.76 28.58
N LEU A 150 -11.20 -20.57 27.54
CA LEU A 150 -12.46 -21.31 27.40
C LEU A 150 -12.62 -22.38 28.49
N GLN A 151 -11.51 -22.99 28.91
CA GLN A 151 -11.51 -23.89 30.06
C GLN A 151 -11.87 -23.16 31.38
N ALA A 152 -11.31 -21.97 31.60
CA ALA A 152 -11.61 -21.16 32.76
C ALA A 152 -13.07 -20.68 32.80
N GLU A 153 -13.64 -20.35 31.63
CA GLU A 153 -15.04 -19.91 31.49
C GLU A 153 -16.03 -21.09 31.36
N ASN A 154 -15.56 -22.34 31.33
CA ASN A 154 -16.36 -23.58 31.17
C ASN A 154 -17.23 -23.57 29.87
N ILE A 155 -16.71 -23.04 28.80
CA ILE A 155 -17.37 -23.00 27.49
C ILE A 155 -16.95 -24.25 26.69
N LYS A 156 -17.92 -24.87 25.99
CA LYS A 156 -17.64 -26.02 25.11
C LYS A 156 -17.02 -25.53 23.79
N TYR A 157 -15.96 -26.20 23.34
CA TYR A 157 -15.26 -25.84 22.11
C TYR A 157 -14.66 -27.05 21.41
N GLU A 158 -14.36 -26.87 20.13
CA GLU A 158 -13.57 -27.79 19.31
C GLU A 158 -12.17 -27.19 19.08
N VAL A 159 -11.12 -28.00 19.15
CA VAL A 159 -9.73 -27.56 18.97
C VAL A 159 -9.51 -26.98 17.56
N THR A 160 -10.11 -27.58 16.55
CA THR A 160 -10.06 -27.11 15.16
C THR A 160 -10.63 -25.70 15.00
N ALA A 161 -11.70 -25.37 15.72
CA ALA A 161 -12.29 -24.03 15.72
C ALA A 161 -11.33 -22.99 16.31
N LEU A 162 -10.54 -23.36 17.34
CA LEU A 162 -9.54 -22.47 17.93
C LEU A 162 -8.38 -22.23 16.98
N ASP A 163 -7.94 -23.23 16.25
CA ASP A 163 -6.90 -23.10 15.23
C ASP A 163 -7.34 -22.16 14.11
N ASP A 164 -8.60 -22.23 13.68
CA ASP A 164 -9.14 -21.36 12.63
C ASP A 164 -9.26 -19.89 13.11
N ILE A 165 -9.70 -19.66 14.35
CA ILE A 165 -9.69 -18.35 14.98
C ILE A 165 -8.25 -17.82 15.10
N ALA A 166 -7.29 -18.64 15.53
CA ALA A 166 -5.90 -18.25 15.67
C ALA A 166 -5.24 -17.90 14.33
N LYS A 167 -5.58 -18.62 13.25
CA LYS A 167 -5.17 -18.29 11.88
C LYS A 167 -5.76 -16.95 11.43
N ALA A 168 -7.07 -16.76 11.63
CA ALA A 168 -7.76 -15.51 11.24
C ALA A 168 -7.23 -14.27 11.98
N ALA A 169 -6.72 -14.45 13.19
CA ALA A 169 -6.15 -13.37 14.01
C ALA A 169 -4.77 -12.89 13.53
N ASP A 170 -4.11 -13.55 12.59
CA ASP A 170 -2.82 -13.16 11.97
C ASP A 170 -1.74 -12.70 12.97
N GLY A 171 -1.60 -13.43 14.08
CA GLY A 171 -0.61 -13.13 15.12
C GLY A 171 -0.98 -12.02 16.09
N SER A 172 -2.21 -11.53 16.07
CA SER A 172 -2.78 -10.54 16.98
C SER A 172 -3.61 -11.21 18.06
N MET A 173 -3.17 -11.16 19.32
CA MET A 173 -3.95 -11.68 20.44
C MET A 173 -5.25 -10.89 20.67
N ARG A 174 -5.23 -9.59 20.44
CA ARG A 174 -6.43 -8.74 20.60
C ARG A 174 -7.52 -9.15 19.60
N ASP A 175 -7.13 -9.37 18.35
CA ASP A 175 -8.10 -9.74 17.32
C ASP A 175 -8.57 -11.18 17.53
N ALA A 176 -7.68 -12.09 18.00
CA ALA A 176 -8.05 -13.45 18.41
C ALA A 176 -9.13 -13.47 19.51
N LEU A 177 -8.95 -12.68 20.56
CA LEU A 177 -9.93 -12.56 21.65
C LEU A 177 -11.26 -11.95 21.16
N SER A 178 -11.20 -10.97 20.28
CA SER A 178 -12.40 -10.35 19.70
C SER A 178 -13.17 -11.34 18.81
N LEU A 179 -12.45 -12.16 18.02
CA LEU A 179 -13.04 -13.21 17.20
C LEU A 179 -13.60 -14.33 18.06
N LEU A 180 -12.93 -14.69 19.17
CA LEU A 180 -13.42 -15.68 20.13
C LEU A 180 -14.76 -15.23 20.75
N ASP A 181 -14.87 -13.98 21.20
CA ASP A 181 -16.09 -13.43 21.78
C ASP A 181 -17.27 -13.46 20.78
N GLN A 182 -16.96 -13.10 19.51
CA GLN A 182 -17.93 -13.23 18.40
C GLN A 182 -18.33 -14.67 18.18
N ALA A 183 -17.37 -15.63 18.19
CA ALA A 183 -17.64 -17.05 18.00
C ALA A 183 -18.52 -17.64 19.10
N ILE A 184 -18.30 -17.27 20.37
CA ILE A 184 -19.14 -17.67 21.51
C ILE A 184 -20.56 -17.15 21.32
N THR A 185 -20.70 -15.90 20.91
CA THR A 185 -22.01 -15.26 20.68
C THR A 185 -22.75 -15.92 19.51
N HIS A 186 -22.06 -16.12 18.39
CA HIS A 186 -22.62 -16.75 17.17
C HIS A 186 -23.01 -18.23 17.43
N GLY A 187 -22.19 -18.94 18.22
CA GLY A 187 -22.40 -20.34 18.58
C GLY A 187 -23.32 -20.57 19.78
N ALA A 188 -24.09 -19.53 20.22
CA ALA A 188 -25.00 -19.62 21.36
C ALA A 188 -24.37 -20.23 22.63
N GLY A 189 -23.12 -19.87 22.92
CA GLY A 189 -22.38 -20.34 24.10
C GLY A 189 -21.48 -21.54 23.85
N ALA A 190 -21.25 -21.96 22.59
CA ALA A 190 -20.29 -22.99 22.22
C ALA A 190 -19.45 -22.54 21.03
N VAL A 191 -18.21 -23.02 20.93
CA VAL A 191 -17.29 -22.71 19.81
C VAL A 191 -17.08 -23.96 18.99
N ILE A 192 -17.86 -24.12 17.92
CA ILE A 192 -17.80 -25.29 17.03
C ILE A 192 -17.39 -24.86 15.60
N THR A 193 -16.62 -25.70 14.95
CA THR A 193 -15.95 -25.40 13.68
C THR A 193 -16.88 -24.90 12.57
N PRO A 194 -18.05 -25.51 12.27
CA PRO A 194 -18.94 -25.01 11.24
C PRO A 194 -19.44 -23.58 11.48
N GLN A 195 -19.76 -23.25 12.74
CA GLN A 195 -20.24 -21.94 13.12
C GLN A 195 -19.13 -20.88 13.05
N VAL A 196 -17.89 -21.27 13.40
CA VAL A 196 -16.72 -20.41 13.26
C VAL A 196 -16.42 -20.11 11.78
N HIS A 197 -16.49 -21.12 10.92
CA HIS A 197 -16.35 -20.92 9.47
C HIS A 197 -17.42 -19.98 8.91
N ASP A 198 -18.68 -20.13 9.34
CA ASP A 198 -19.77 -19.25 8.91
C ASP A 198 -19.58 -17.82 9.39
N MET A 199 -19.14 -17.63 10.64
CA MET A 199 -18.85 -16.32 11.21
C MET A 199 -17.66 -15.63 10.52
N LEU A 200 -16.58 -16.38 10.27
CA LEU A 200 -15.37 -15.85 9.62
C LEU A 200 -15.57 -15.65 8.12
N GLY A 201 -16.61 -16.22 7.53
CA GLY A 201 -16.80 -16.24 6.07
C GLY A 201 -15.73 -17.07 5.35
N THR A 202 -14.97 -17.90 6.07
CA THR A 202 -13.92 -18.75 5.51
C THR A 202 -14.53 -19.96 4.81
N ILE A 203 -13.84 -20.43 3.78
CA ILE A 203 -14.24 -21.64 3.05
C ILE A 203 -13.64 -22.85 3.75
N SER A 204 -14.40 -23.94 3.77
CA SER A 204 -13.86 -25.21 4.26
C SER A 204 -12.74 -25.69 3.32
N GLN A 205 -11.71 -26.31 3.89
CA GLN A 205 -10.62 -26.90 3.09
C GLN A 205 -11.16 -27.89 2.04
N GLN A 206 -12.22 -28.60 2.36
CA GLN A 206 -12.85 -29.54 1.45
C GLN A 206 -13.43 -28.85 0.20
N GLN A 207 -14.07 -27.68 0.34
CA GLN A 207 -14.57 -26.91 -0.80
C GLN A 207 -13.44 -26.39 -1.69
N LEU A 208 -12.33 -25.95 -1.08
CA LEU A 208 -11.14 -25.54 -1.83
C LEU A 208 -10.52 -26.71 -2.60
N TYR A 209 -10.45 -27.89 -1.97
CA TYR A 209 -9.95 -29.09 -2.65
C TYR A 209 -10.83 -29.51 -3.82
N LEU A 210 -12.18 -29.40 -3.70
CA LEU A 210 -13.10 -29.65 -4.81
C LEU A 210 -12.87 -28.67 -5.99
N LEU A 211 -12.57 -27.42 -5.71
CA LEU A 211 -12.20 -26.44 -6.77
C LEU A 211 -10.89 -26.85 -7.47
N ILE A 212 -9.86 -27.24 -6.71
CA ILE A 212 -8.58 -27.68 -7.29
C ILE A 212 -8.78 -28.97 -8.08
N GLN A 213 -9.56 -29.93 -7.57
CA GLN A 213 -9.87 -31.17 -8.26
C GLN A 213 -10.57 -30.90 -9.60
N ALA A 214 -11.58 -30.03 -9.61
CA ALA A 214 -12.26 -29.64 -10.85
C ALA A 214 -11.32 -28.93 -11.86
N LEU A 215 -10.29 -28.19 -11.37
CA LEU A 215 -9.24 -27.63 -12.23
C LEU A 215 -8.32 -28.72 -12.80
N VAL A 216 -7.96 -29.72 -12.01
CA VAL A 216 -7.14 -30.89 -12.44
C VAL A 216 -7.89 -31.71 -13.48
N GLU A 217 -9.19 -31.95 -13.26
CA GLU A 217 -10.05 -32.74 -14.15
C GLU A 217 -10.54 -31.92 -15.38
N GLN A 218 -10.21 -30.62 -15.44
CA GLN A 218 -10.65 -29.69 -16.49
C GLN A 218 -12.18 -29.59 -16.63
N ASP A 219 -12.91 -29.78 -15.53
CA ASP A 219 -14.37 -29.74 -15.51
C ASP A 219 -14.90 -28.31 -15.23
N ALA A 220 -15.18 -27.57 -16.33
CA ALA A 220 -15.77 -26.25 -16.23
C ALA A 220 -17.14 -26.22 -15.56
N GLN A 221 -17.94 -27.29 -15.72
CA GLN A 221 -19.29 -27.36 -15.14
C GLN A 221 -19.20 -27.49 -13.61
N ALA A 222 -18.30 -28.32 -13.11
CA ALA A 222 -18.04 -28.47 -11.67
C ALA A 222 -17.56 -27.15 -11.05
N LEU A 223 -16.64 -26.42 -11.72
CA LEU A 223 -16.16 -25.11 -11.25
C LEU A 223 -17.27 -24.08 -11.13
N ILE A 224 -18.15 -23.96 -12.13
CA ILE A 224 -19.27 -23.03 -12.09
C ILE A 224 -20.29 -23.45 -10.99
N THR A 225 -20.51 -24.74 -10.80
CA THR A 225 -21.38 -25.25 -9.74
C THR A 225 -20.85 -24.87 -8.37
N GLN A 226 -19.55 -25.09 -8.11
CA GLN A 226 -18.89 -24.70 -6.86
C GLN A 226 -18.91 -23.18 -6.64
N SER A 227 -18.68 -22.37 -7.69
CA SER A 227 -18.80 -20.91 -7.62
C SER A 227 -20.23 -20.47 -7.22
N ASN A 228 -21.27 -21.15 -7.75
CA ASN A 228 -22.64 -20.89 -7.37
C ASN A 228 -22.92 -21.20 -5.91
N GLU A 229 -22.45 -22.35 -5.42
CA GLU A 229 -22.59 -22.75 -4.01
C GLU A 229 -21.93 -21.75 -3.07
N LEU A 230 -20.71 -21.32 -3.36
CA LEU A 230 -20.00 -20.28 -2.61
C LEU A 230 -20.78 -18.96 -2.59
N SER A 231 -21.36 -18.58 -3.72
CA SER A 231 -22.21 -17.38 -3.83
C SER A 231 -23.47 -17.46 -2.99
N ILE A 232 -24.14 -18.62 -2.98
CA ILE A 232 -25.35 -18.86 -2.15
C ILE A 232 -25.00 -18.79 -0.66
N GLN A 233 -23.83 -19.30 -0.27
CA GLN A 233 -23.31 -19.23 1.11
C GLN A 233 -22.84 -17.81 1.49
N GLY A 234 -22.83 -16.83 0.58
CA GLY A 234 -22.39 -15.46 0.85
C GLY A 234 -20.90 -15.33 1.11
N ARG A 235 -20.06 -16.22 0.57
CA ARG A 235 -18.60 -16.20 0.77
C ARG A 235 -17.95 -15.03 0.04
N ASP A 236 -16.92 -14.42 0.66
CA ASP A 236 -16.13 -13.38 0.01
C ASP A 236 -15.16 -14.00 -1.01
N PHE A 237 -15.38 -13.72 -2.28
CA PHE A 237 -14.55 -14.22 -3.38
C PHE A 237 -13.10 -13.71 -3.31
N THR A 238 -12.86 -12.57 -2.67
CA THR A 238 -11.49 -12.09 -2.42
C THR A 238 -10.75 -13.04 -1.50
N GLN A 239 -11.43 -13.51 -0.46
CA GLN A 239 -10.87 -14.48 0.48
C GLN A 239 -10.69 -15.86 -0.19
N VAL A 240 -11.65 -16.29 -1.01
CA VAL A 240 -11.53 -17.53 -1.80
C VAL A 240 -10.27 -17.53 -2.65
N ILE A 241 -10.00 -16.45 -3.38
CA ILE A 241 -8.80 -16.33 -4.20
C ILE A 241 -7.53 -16.33 -3.34
N ASN A 242 -7.55 -15.69 -2.16
CA ASN A 242 -6.43 -15.73 -1.23
C ASN A 242 -6.12 -17.16 -0.76
N ASP A 243 -7.15 -17.91 -0.42
CA ASP A 243 -7.02 -19.29 0.04
C ASP A 243 -6.51 -20.20 -1.10
N LEU A 244 -6.97 -19.99 -2.35
CA LEU A 244 -6.43 -20.67 -3.53
C LEU A 244 -4.95 -20.31 -3.76
N LEU A 245 -4.56 -19.05 -3.63
CA LEU A 245 -3.15 -18.62 -3.74
C LEU A 245 -2.27 -19.32 -2.71
N ASN A 246 -2.73 -19.41 -1.45
CA ASN A 246 -2.03 -20.11 -0.40
C ASN A 246 -1.87 -21.61 -0.71
N LEU A 247 -2.92 -22.25 -1.25
CA LEU A 247 -2.85 -23.67 -1.63
C LEU A 247 -1.91 -23.89 -2.82
N PHE A 248 -1.95 -23.09 -3.87
CA PHE A 248 -1.03 -23.21 -5.00
C PHE A 248 0.42 -22.99 -4.56
N GLN A 249 0.68 -22.01 -3.70
CA GLN A 249 2.01 -21.80 -3.12
C GLN A 249 2.47 -23.02 -2.32
N ARG A 250 1.56 -23.65 -1.56
CA ARG A 250 1.86 -24.84 -0.76
C ARG A 250 2.15 -26.05 -1.66
N ILE A 251 1.33 -26.27 -2.70
CA ILE A 251 1.55 -27.32 -3.70
C ILE A 251 2.91 -27.15 -4.37
N ALA A 252 3.24 -25.92 -4.84
CA ALA A 252 4.52 -25.63 -5.44
C ALA A 252 5.70 -25.88 -4.49
N THR A 253 5.52 -25.58 -3.21
CA THR A 253 6.54 -25.83 -2.19
C THR A 253 6.76 -27.33 -1.98
N LEU A 254 5.69 -28.13 -1.92
CA LEU A 254 5.78 -29.59 -1.80
C LEU A 254 6.42 -30.25 -3.01
N GLN A 255 6.21 -29.72 -4.22
CA GLN A 255 6.88 -30.18 -5.43
C GLN A 255 8.40 -29.99 -5.39
N MET A 256 8.86 -28.88 -4.76
CA MET A 256 10.30 -28.58 -4.66
C MET A 256 10.95 -29.15 -3.40
N VAL A 257 10.22 -29.24 -2.31
CA VAL A 257 10.71 -29.69 -0.99
C VAL A 257 9.73 -30.71 -0.39
N PRO A 258 9.85 -32.01 -0.75
CA PRO A 258 8.86 -33.03 -0.38
C PRO A 258 8.75 -33.32 1.13
N ASN A 259 9.78 -33.00 1.93
CA ASN A 259 9.87 -33.32 3.36
C ASN A 259 9.60 -32.09 4.26
N ILE A 260 8.71 -31.21 3.85
CA ILE A 260 8.28 -30.08 4.70
C ILE A 260 7.30 -30.58 5.77
N GLU A 261 7.54 -30.17 7.02
CA GLU A 261 6.57 -30.33 8.11
C GLU A 261 5.42 -29.33 7.93
N ASP A 262 4.19 -29.82 8.08
CA ASP A 262 3.03 -28.92 8.03
C ASP A 262 2.82 -28.24 9.38
N ASN A 263 3.03 -26.93 9.41
CA ASN A 263 2.70 -26.08 10.56
C ASN A 263 1.32 -25.39 10.42
N ASP A 264 0.64 -25.55 9.27
CA ASP A 264 -0.55 -24.76 8.94
C ASP A 264 -1.85 -25.61 9.01
N GLY A 265 -1.75 -26.91 9.37
CA GLY A 265 -2.89 -27.80 9.59
C GLY A 265 -3.65 -28.21 8.32
N HIS A 266 -2.98 -28.20 7.15
CA HIS A 266 -3.55 -28.77 5.92
C HIS A 266 -3.40 -30.28 5.88
N ASP A 267 -4.32 -30.97 5.18
CA ASP A 267 -4.14 -32.38 4.88
C ASP A 267 -3.01 -32.57 3.85
N LEU A 268 -1.83 -32.89 4.36
CA LEU A 268 -0.63 -33.14 3.54
C LEU A 268 -0.82 -34.25 2.50
N ASN A 269 -1.68 -35.23 2.77
CA ASN A 269 -1.90 -36.35 1.83
C ASN A 269 -2.65 -35.83 0.60
N SER A 270 -3.70 -35.04 0.78
CA SER A 270 -4.46 -34.43 -0.31
C SER A 270 -3.57 -33.47 -1.11
N LEU A 271 -2.76 -32.67 -0.44
CA LEU A 271 -1.84 -31.74 -1.13
C LEU A 271 -0.76 -32.47 -1.93
N ARG A 272 -0.24 -33.60 -1.46
CA ARG A 272 0.73 -34.43 -2.22
C ARG A 272 0.11 -35.01 -3.48
N ILE A 273 -1.13 -35.47 -3.40
CA ILE A 273 -1.86 -35.95 -4.59
C ILE A 273 -1.95 -34.83 -5.64
N PHE A 274 -2.32 -33.64 -5.26
CA PHE A 274 -2.36 -32.51 -6.20
C PHE A 274 -0.97 -32.11 -6.72
N ALA A 275 0.08 -32.20 -5.88
CA ALA A 275 1.45 -31.94 -6.27
C ALA A 275 2.00 -32.95 -7.30
N GLU A 276 1.50 -34.19 -7.28
CA GLU A 276 1.83 -35.24 -8.28
C GLU A 276 1.01 -35.11 -9.56
N GLN A 277 -0.24 -34.65 -9.47
CA GLN A 277 -1.15 -34.54 -10.61
C GLN A 277 -0.90 -33.28 -11.46
N LEU A 278 -0.46 -32.19 -10.85
CA LEU A 278 -0.20 -30.91 -11.52
C LEU A 278 1.28 -30.76 -11.84
N SER A 279 1.63 -30.35 -13.06
CA SER A 279 3.02 -29.99 -13.35
C SER A 279 3.42 -28.69 -12.67
N PRO A 280 4.71 -28.50 -12.31
CA PRO A 280 5.18 -27.27 -11.68
C PRO A 280 4.84 -26.00 -12.49
N GLU A 281 4.88 -26.10 -13.83
CA GLU A 281 4.55 -24.99 -14.72
C GLU A 281 3.08 -24.60 -14.63
N ILE A 282 2.17 -25.59 -14.54
CA ILE A 282 0.72 -25.36 -14.38
C ILE A 282 0.43 -24.71 -13.02
N VAL A 283 1.06 -25.18 -11.94
CA VAL A 283 0.88 -24.60 -10.59
C VAL A 283 1.34 -23.14 -10.58
N GLN A 284 2.48 -22.82 -11.19
CA GLN A 284 2.96 -21.44 -11.30
C GLN A 284 2.02 -20.59 -12.16
N LEU A 285 1.50 -21.12 -13.24
CA LEU A 285 0.54 -20.43 -14.11
C LEU A 285 -0.77 -20.14 -13.34
N PHE A 286 -1.32 -21.11 -12.63
CA PHE A 286 -2.53 -20.95 -11.81
C PHE A 286 -2.33 -19.92 -10.71
N TYR A 287 -1.17 -19.94 -10.05
CA TYR A 287 -0.80 -18.92 -9.06
C TYR A 287 -0.79 -17.51 -9.68
N GLN A 288 -0.18 -17.34 -10.85
CA GLN A 288 -0.15 -16.05 -11.54
C GLN A 288 -1.55 -15.58 -11.97
N ILE A 289 -2.38 -16.48 -12.52
CA ILE A 289 -3.75 -16.17 -12.91
C ILE A 289 -4.57 -15.78 -11.68
N ALA A 290 -4.44 -16.50 -10.55
CA ALA A 290 -5.12 -16.16 -9.30
C ALA A 290 -4.67 -14.79 -8.76
N LEU A 291 -3.38 -14.48 -8.82
CA LEU A 291 -2.83 -13.19 -8.39
C LEU A 291 -3.38 -12.03 -9.22
N HIS A 292 -3.46 -12.20 -10.54
CA HIS A 292 -4.11 -11.23 -11.43
C HIS A 292 -5.61 -11.14 -11.16
N GLY A 293 -6.29 -12.28 -10.98
CA GLY A 293 -7.71 -12.32 -10.64
C GLY A 293 -8.03 -11.55 -9.35
N LYS A 294 -7.21 -11.71 -8.31
CA LYS A 294 -7.34 -10.93 -7.06
C LYS A 294 -7.25 -9.43 -7.31
N ARG A 295 -6.29 -8.98 -8.13
CA ARG A 295 -6.12 -7.56 -8.47
C ARG A 295 -7.29 -7.02 -9.28
N ASP A 296 -7.82 -7.82 -10.21
CA ASP A 296 -8.85 -7.42 -11.15
C ASP A 296 -10.28 -7.53 -10.56
N LEU A 297 -10.45 -8.31 -9.47
CA LEU A 297 -11.74 -8.56 -8.82
C LEU A 297 -12.51 -7.28 -8.42
N PRO A 298 -11.88 -6.23 -7.85
CA PRO A 298 -12.57 -4.98 -7.52
C PRO A 298 -13.12 -4.22 -8.74
N TYR A 299 -12.61 -4.50 -9.94
CA TYR A 299 -13.01 -3.86 -11.19
C TYR A 299 -14.03 -4.70 -11.98
N ALA A 300 -14.34 -5.92 -11.52
CA ALA A 300 -15.33 -6.77 -12.16
C ALA A 300 -16.75 -6.22 -11.95
N ALA A 301 -17.66 -6.53 -12.88
CA ALA A 301 -19.08 -6.13 -12.79
C ALA A 301 -19.74 -6.62 -11.49
N ASN A 302 -19.40 -7.83 -11.06
CA ASN A 302 -19.67 -8.34 -9.72
C ASN A 302 -18.55 -9.31 -9.30
N PRO A 303 -18.30 -9.52 -8.00
CA PRO A 303 -17.22 -10.37 -7.51
C PRO A 303 -17.33 -11.82 -8.00
N LYS A 304 -18.54 -12.38 -8.11
CA LYS A 304 -18.77 -13.73 -8.60
C LYS A 304 -18.28 -13.88 -10.04
N SER A 305 -18.70 -13.00 -10.96
CA SER A 305 -18.27 -13.06 -12.36
C SER A 305 -16.76 -12.89 -12.53
N GLY A 306 -16.14 -12.04 -11.70
CA GLY A 306 -14.69 -11.87 -11.67
C GLY A 306 -13.96 -13.15 -11.24
N PHE A 307 -14.50 -13.83 -10.24
CA PHE A 307 -14.01 -15.12 -9.77
C PHE A 307 -14.17 -16.22 -10.82
N GLU A 308 -15.35 -16.37 -11.40
CA GLU A 308 -15.63 -17.34 -12.46
C GLU A 308 -14.72 -17.12 -13.67
N MET A 309 -14.51 -15.87 -14.08
CA MET A 309 -13.58 -15.54 -15.16
C MET A 309 -12.14 -15.93 -14.82
N THR A 310 -11.73 -15.79 -13.57
CA THR A 310 -10.40 -16.23 -13.11
C THR A 310 -10.25 -17.74 -13.23
N LEU A 311 -11.24 -18.52 -12.79
CA LEU A 311 -11.24 -19.98 -12.93
C LEU A 311 -11.26 -20.42 -14.40
N LEU A 312 -12.09 -19.78 -15.24
CA LEU A 312 -12.15 -20.09 -16.69
C LEU A 312 -10.83 -19.76 -17.38
N ARG A 313 -10.10 -18.71 -16.96
CA ARG A 313 -8.76 -18.42 -17.46
C ARG A 313 -7.79 -19.55 -17.12
N MET A 314 -7.86 -20.11 -15.89
CA MET A 314 -7.01 -21.26 -15.51
C MET A 314 -7.25 -22.47 -16.40
N LEU A 315 -8.51 -22.76 -16.79
CA LEU A 315 -8.83 -23.84 -17.73
C LEU A 315 -8.40 -23.55 -19.17
N SER A 316 -8.41 -22.29 -19.60
CA SER A 316 -8.17 -21.92 -21.00
C SER A 316 -6.68 -21.80 -21.35
N PHE A 317 -5.82 -21.59 -20.36
CA PHE A 317 -4.39 -21.39 -20.56
C PHE A 317 -3.63 -22.66 -20.17
N GLU A 318 -3.29 -23.49 -21.16
CA GLU A 318 -2.33 -24.59 -21.01
C GLU A 318 -0.94 -24.13 -21.46
N PRO A 319 0.12 -24.43 -20.70
CA PRO A 319 1.48 -24.19 -21.19
C PRO A 319 1.74 -25.10 -22.40
N THR A 320 2.00 -24.50 -23.55
CA THR A 320 2.36 -25.25 -24.76
C THR A 320 3.76 -25.83 -24.54
N ILE A 321 3.83 -27.08 -24.14
CA ILE A 321 5.09 -27.83 -24.15
C ILE A 321 5.37 -28.07 -25.64
N THR A 322 6.31 -27.34 -26.23
CA THR A 322 6.88 -27.71 -27.51
C THR A 322 7.70 -28.99 -27.29
N PRO A 323 7.28 -30.14 -27.83
CA PRO A 323 8.13 -31.31 -27.75
C PRO A 323 9.36 -31.03 -28.62
N THR A 324 10.53 -31.07 -28.03
CA THR A 324 11.76 -31.30 -28.78
C THR A 324 11.73 -32.75 -29.22
N ASP A 325 11.00 -33.02 -30.30
CA ASP A 325 10.94 -34.33 -30.88
C ASP A 325 12.06 -34.56 -31.89
N ASN A 326 12.95 -35.48 -31.51
CA ASN A 326 13.60 -36.38 -32.43
C ASN A 326 12.96 -37.77 -32.22
N SER A 327 11.92 -38.10 -33.00
CA SER A 327 11.60 -39.47 -33.41
C SER A 327 10.49 -39.49 -34.46
N PRO A 328 10.67 -40.17 -35.58
CA PRO A 328 9.66 -40.28 -36.63
C PRO A 328 8.76 -41.53 -36.41
N ASP A 329 7.51 -41.32 -36.55
CA ASP A 329 6.46 -42.30 -36.87
C ASP A 329 5.31 -42.38 -35.85
N SER A 330 4.19 -41.81 -36.24
CA SER A 330 2.94 -42.55 -36.46
C SER A 330 1.75 -41.63 -36.74
N THR A 331 1.11 -42.01 -37.77
CA THR A 331 -0.07 -41.56 -38.48
C THR A 331 -1.35 -41.34 -37.63
N LYS A 332 -2.06 -40.23 -37.98
CA LYS A 332 -3.53 -40.05 -38.06
C LYS A 332 -4.35 -39.90 -36.78
N ALA A 333 -4.85 -38.70 -36.59
CA ALA A 333 -6.29 -38.48 -36.39
C ALA A 333 -6.71 -37.03 -36.71
N HIS A 334 -7.76 -36.92 -37.46
CA HIS A 334 -8.40 -35.68 -37.95
C HIS A 334 -8.95 -34.82 -36.84
N VAL A 335 -8.65 -33.52 -36.89
CA VAL A 335 -9.53 -32.50 -36.29
C VAL A 335 -9.85 -31.43 -37.34
N LYS A 336 -11.10 -31.26 -37.61
CA LYS A 336 -11.70 -30.31 -38.55
C LYS A 336 -11.36 -28.86 -38.17
N LYS A 337 -10.68 -28.20 -39.08
CA LYS A 337 -10.42 -26.77 -39.06
C LYS A 337 -11.57 -26.08 -39.81
N THR A 338 -12.36 -25.27 -39.09
CA THR A 338 -13.33 -24.39 -39.75
C THR A 338 -12.65 -23.06 -40.05
N LEU A 339 -12.46 -22.80 -41.31
CA LEU A 339 -11.92 -21.57 -41.87
C LEU A 339 -12.98 -20.49 -41.92
N ILE A 340 -12.66 -19.29 -41.51
CA ILE A 340 -13.35 -18.05 -41.89
C ILE A 340 -12.41 -17.29 -42.84
N PRO A 341 -12.86 -16.77 -43.98
CA PRO A 341 -12.01 -16.40 -45.10
C PRO A 341 -11.46 -14.97 -44.98
N GLU A 342 -10.21 -14.93 -45.37
CA GLU A 342 -9.41 -13.75 -45.67
C GLU A 342 -9.79 -13.23 -47.06
N SER A 343 -10.23 -12.00 -47.17
CA SER A 343 -10.24 -11.30 -48.45
C SER A 343 -9.98 -9.81 -48.30
N ALA A 344 -8.94 -9.40 -49.00
CA ALA A 344 -8.66 -8.11 -49.63
C ALA A 344 -8.07 -6.98 -48.76
N LEU A 345 -6.79 -6.75 -48.93
CA LEU A 345 -6.29 -5.63 -49.72
C LEU A 345 -4.76 -5.72 -49.83
N LYS A 346 -4.36 -5.94 -51.10
CA LYS A 346 -2.97 -5.85 -51.60
C LYS A 346 -2.64 -4.40 -51.99
N GLU A 347 -1.32 -4.17 -51.99
CA GLU A 347 -0.54 -3.18 -52.72
C GLU A 347 -0.46 -1.75 -52.11
N LYS A 348 0.71 -1.18 -51.89
CA LYS A 348 1.91 -1.03 -52.75
C LYS A 348 3.15 -0.75 -51.90
N THR A 349 4.19 -1.47 -52.20
CA THR A 349 5.58 -1.11 -51.98
C THR A 349 5.99 -0.05 -53.00
N ASP A 350 6.72 0.98 -52.58
CA ASP A 350 7.74 1.59 -53.40
C ASP A 350 8.89 2.17 -52.55
N ASN A 351 10.06 1.69 -52.89
CA ASN A 351 11.40 2.12 -52.51
C ASN A 351 11.65 3.58 -52.86
N ILE A 352 12.37 4.33 -52.03
CA ILE A 352 13.41 5.23 -52.54
C ILE A 352 14.55 5.34 -51.48
N THR A 353 15.73 5.06 -52.02
CA THR A 353 17.06 5.00 -51.47
C THR A 353 17.67 6.40 -51.24
N SER A 354 18.42 6.49 -50.12
CA SER A 354 19.65 7.29 -49.91
C SER A 354 19.84 8.66 -50.56
N GLN A 355 20.24 9.63 -49.77
CA GLN A 355 21.55 10.30 -49.93
C GLN A 355 21.88 11.24 -48.76
N SER A 356 23.10 11.06 -48.30
CA SER A 356 23.90 11.88 -47.40
C SER A 356 24.23 13.25 -47.97
N SER A 357 24.35 14.25 -47.16
CA SER A 357 25.42 15.28 -47.31
C SER A 357 25.60 16.15 -46.07
N ASP A 358 26.85 16.27 -45.73
CA ASP A 358 27.56 17.08 -44.74
C ASP A 358 27.35 18.58 -44.81
N LYS A 359 27.69 19.23 -43.70
CA LYS A 359 28.37 20.51 -43.43
C LYS A 359 27.56 21.45 -42.56
N LYS A 360 28.06 22.14 -41.61
CA LYS A 360 29.37 22.56 -41.06
C LYS A 360 29.12 23.38 -39.77
N ILE A 361 30.03 23.26 -38.88
CA ILE A 361 30.34 24.02 -37.67
C ILE A 361 30.41 25.54 -37.94
N VAL A 362 29.87 26.37 -37.03
CA VAL A 362 30.42 27.70 -36.71
C VAL A 362 30.20 28.00 -35.22
N GLU A 363 31.29 28.43 -34.61
CA GLU A 363 31.58 28.76 -33.22
C GLU A 363 30.89 30.01 -32.68
N HIS A 364 30.87 30.04 -31.36
CA HIS A 364 30.65 31.06 -30.33
C HIS A 364 30.99 32.51 -30.68
N PRO A 365 30.55 33.57 -29.87
CA PRO A 365 31.09 33.74 -28.53
C PRO A 365 30.13 34.24 -27.42
N GLU A 366 30.60 34.00 -26.18
CA GLU A 366 30.16 34.57 -24.92
C GLU A 366 30.04 36.08 -24.90
N LYS A 367 29.07 36.58 -24.13
CA LYS A 367 29.23 37.80 -23.33
C LYS A 367 28.29 37.81 -22.12
N SER A 368 28.90 37.73 -20.96
CA SER A 368 28.41 38.19 -19.66
C SER A 368 28.11 39.71 -19.68
N ILE A 369 26.96 40.09 -19.10
CA ILE A 369 26.81 41.42 -18.47
C ILE A 369 25.77 41.30 -17.35
N SER A 370 26.23 41.49 -16.13
CA SER A 370 25.47 41.89 -14.96
C SER A 370 24.93 43.31 -15.13
N THR A 371 23.69 43.60 -14.77
CA THR A 371 23.34 44.91 -14.16
C THR A 371 21.90 44.94 -13.61
N LYS A 372 21.84 45.28 -12.33
CA LYS A 372 20.94 46.22 -11.63
C LYS A 372 19.42 46.12 -11.76
N PHE A 373 18.85 46.01 -10.59
CA PHE A 373 17.50 46.41 -10.19
C PHE A 373 17.16 47.83 -10.68
N GLU A 374 16.05 47.98 -11.35
CA GLU A 374 15.26 49.19 -11.36
C GLU A 374 13.77 48.85 -11.27
N ILE A 375 13.16 49.40 -10.21
CA ILE A 375 11.72 49.42 -9.98
C ILE A 375 11.12 50.38 -10.99
N ILE A 376 10.24 49.90 -11.86
CA ILE A 376 9.32 50.76 -12.61
C ILE A 376 7.91 50.18 -12.44
N ASP A 377 7.16 50.95 -11.66
CA ASP A 377 5.71 50.90 -11.59
C ASP A 377 5.11 51.22 -12.97
N LYS A 378 4.45 50.26 -13.61
CA LYS A 378 3.46 50.53 -14.65
C LYS A 378 2.43 49.41 -14.71
N THR A 379 1.23 49.74 -14.31
CA THR A 379 -0.04 49.11 -14.57
C THR A 379 -0.22 48.81 -16.06
N GLU A 380 0.13 47.58 -16.47
CA GLU A 380 -0.41 46.95 -17.68
C GLU A 380 -0.98 45.57 -17.26
N SER A 381 -2.28 45.39 -17.56
CA SER A 381 -2.95 44.11 -17.36
C SER A 381 -2.18 43.04 -18.13
N PRO A 382 -1.79 41.92 -17.48
CA PRO A 382 -1.03 40.89 -18.17
C PRO A 382 -1.90 40.24 -19.25
N ILE A 383 -1.44 40.39 -20.51
CA ILE A 383 -2.04 39.71 -21.66
C ILE A 383 -1.74 38.22 -21.49
N LEU A 384 -2.79 37.41 -21.31
CA LEU A 384 -2.69 35.98 -21.26
C LEU A 384 -2.35 35.42 -22.63
N ASN A 385 -1.21 34.70 -22.72
CA ASN A 385 -0.74 34.02 -23.92
C ASN A 385 -0.38 32.56 -23.55
N SER A 386 -0.23 31.68 -24.54
CA SER A 386 0.20 30.29 -24.30
C SER A 386 1.51 30.19 -23.52
N ASP A 387 2.46 31.13 -23.75
CA ASP A 387 3.80 31.13 -23.13
C ASP A 387 3.80 31.53 -21.64
N ASN A 388 2.81 32.35 -21.21
CA ASN A 388 2.73 32.78 -19.82
C ASN A 388 1.65 32.08 -19.00
N TRP A 389 0.86 31.21 -19.63
CA TRP A 389 -0.21 30.45 -18.96
C TRP A 389 0.32 29.64 -17.76
N LEU A 390 1.44 28.95 -17.95
CA LEU A 390 2.08 28.14 -16.92
C LEU A 390 2.50 28.97 -15.70
N THR A 391 3.15 30.10 -15.93
CA THR A 391 3.60 31.03 -14.88
C THR A 391 2.43 31.66 -14.12
N VAL A 392 1.35 31.97 -14.81
CA VAL A 392 0.13 32.50 -14.19
C VAL A 392 -0.53 31.41 -13.30
N ILE A 393 -0.72 30.21 -13.80
CA ILE A 393 -1.31 29.11 -13.02
C ILE A 393 -0.48 28.79 -11.79
N ASP A 394 0.86 28.80 -11.87
CA ASP A 394 1.74 28.57 -10.73
C ASP A 394 1.69 29.68 -9.68
N SER A 395 1.43 30.91 -10.08
CA SER A 395 1.25 32.05 -9.16
C SER A 395 -0.08 32.03 -8.40
N LEU A 396 -1.09 31.27 -8.90
CA LEU A 396 -2.42 31.23 -8.34
C LEU A 396 -2.52 30.16 -7.23
N LYS A 397 -3.12 30.51 -6.08
CA LYS A 397 -3.43 29.58 -5.00
C LYS A 397 -4.70 28.79 -5.31
N LEU A 398 -4.58 27.76 -6.16
CA LEU A 398 -5.68 26.90 -6.57
C LEU A 398 -5.87 25.71 -5.60
N THR A 399 -7.12 25.31 -5.37
CA THR A 399 -7.46 24.09 -4.60
C THR A 399 -7.27 22.83 -5.44
N ALA A 400 -7.13 21.67 -4.82
CA ALA A 400 -6.73 20.41 -5.46
C ALA A 400 -7.42 20.10 -6.80
N LEU A 401 -8.77 20.12 -6.86
CA LEU A 401 -9.52 19.82 -8.09
C LEU A 401 -9.40 20.94 -9.16
N ALA A 402 -9.43 22.21 -8.74
CA ALA A 402 -9.27 23.34 -9.68
C ALA A 402 -7.83 23.40 -10.22
N ARG A 403 -6.84 22.99 -9.42
CA ARG A 403 -5.45 22.86 -9.83
C ARG A 403 -5.28 21.73 -10.84
N GLN A 404 -5.87 20.56 -10.59
CA GLN A 404 -5.86 19.44 -11.51
C GLN A 404 -6.48 19.81 -12.87
N LEU A 405 -7.60 20.55 -12.87
CA LEU A 405 -8.23 21.01 -14.10
C LEU A 405 -7.28 21.96 -14.86
N ALA A 406 -6.69 22.96 -14.21
CA ALA A 406 -5.79 23.92 -14.82
C ALA A 406 -4.50 23.29 -15.37
N ASP A 407 -3.90 22.33 -14.64
CA ASP A 407 -2.66 21.64 -15.03
C ASP A 407 -2.87 20.73 -16.27
N ASN A 408 -4.10 20.22 -16.48
CA ASN A 408 -4.44 19.33 -17.61
C ASN A 408 -5.11 20.04 -18.79
N CYS A 409 -5.24 21.37 -18.75
CA CYS A 409 -5.77 22.17 -19.85
C CYS A 409 -4.63 22.88 -20.59
N ALA A 410 -4.74 22.93 -21.93
CA ALA A 410 -3.89 23.74 -22.77
C ALA A 410 -4.63 25.06 -23.11
N PHE A 411 -3.92 26.20 -23.01
CA PHE A 411 -4.46 27.50 -23.38
C PHE A 411 -4.55 27.62 -24.90
N ILE A 412 -5.69 28.07 -25.42
CA ILE A 412 -5.90 28.30 -26.85
C ILE A 412 -5.94 29.81 -27.14
N ASP A 413 -6.89 30.51 -26.53
CA ASP A 413 -7.13 31.91 -26.84
C ASP A 413 -7.83 32.64 -25.69
N PHE A 414 -7.63 33.95 -25.63
CA PHE A 414 -8.31 34.86 -24.71
C PHE A 414 -8.91 36.05 -25.51
N ALA A 415 -10.21 36.00 -25.74
CA ALA A 415 -10.93 37.05 -26.46
C ALA A 415 -12.22 37.42 -25.73
N GLN A 416 -12.50 38.72 -25.64
CA GLN A 416 -13.75 39.28 -25.09
C GLN A 416 -14.15 38.76 -23.69
N GLY A 417 -13.17 38.54 -22.80
CA GLY A 417 -13.42 38.03 -21.46
C GLY A 417 -13.73 36.52 -21.40
N LYS A 418 -13.51 35.81 -22.50
CA LYS A 418 -13.62 34.35 -22.57
C LYS A 418 -12.24 33.73 -22.76
N ILE A 419 -11.88 32.79 -21.87
CA ILE A 419 -10.67 31.98 -22.02
C ILE A 419 -11.09 30.61 -22.59
N THR A 420 -10.54 30.29 -23.75
CA THR A 420 -10.76 29.00 -24.38
C THR A 420 -9.62 28.08 -24.00
N LEU A 421 -9.96 26.96 -23.35
CA LEU A 421 -9.03 25.93 -22.90
C LEU A 421 -9.32 24.63 -23.65
N ARG A 422 -8.28 23.88 -23.99
CA ARG A 422 -8.39 22.56 -24.59
C ARG A 422 -8.10 21.50 -23.54
N ILE A 423 -8.93 20.47 -23.50
CA ILE A 423 -8.79 19.34 -22.58
C ILE A 423 -8.87 18.02 -23.36
N ALA A 424 -8.13 17.00 -22.91
CA ALA A 424 -8.22 15.66 -23.48
C ALA A 424 -9.58 15.02 -23.16
N ALA A 425 -10.16 14.27 -24.10
CA ALA A 425 -11.47 13.62 -23.93
C ALA A 425 -11.54 12.69 -22.69
N GLU A 426 -10.42 12.04 -22.37
CA GLU A 426 -10.30 11.16 -21.18
C GLU A 426 -10.48 11.93 -19.85
N LEU A 427 -10.16 13.21 -19.82
CA LEU A 427 -10.19 14.08 -18.65
C LEU A 427 -11.41 15.04 -18.63
N ALA A 428 -12.36 14.85 -19.55
CA ALA A 428 -13.58 15.66 -19.62
C ALA A 428 -14.40 15.61 -18.31
N HIS A 429 -14.27 14.56 -17.51
CA HIS A 429 -14.90 14.46 -16.19
C HIS A 429 -14.43 15.54 -15.19
N LEU A 430 -13.28 16.18 -15.42
CA LEU A 430 -12.76 17.28 -14.58
C LEU A 430 -13.44 18.64 -14.86
N THR A 431 -14.17 18.77 -15.98
CA THR A 431 -14.86 20.04 -16.36
C THR A 431 -16.17 20.28 -15.62
N GLY A 432 -16.39 19.61 -14.48
CA GLY A 432 -17.58 19.80 -13.65
C GLY A 432 -17.78 21.25 -13.18
N LYS A 433 -19.03 21.67 -12.97
CA LYS A 433 -19.39 23.06 -12.60
C LYS A 433 -18.56 23.63 -11.43
N LYS A 434 -18.36 22.87 -10.37
CA LYS A 434 -17.63 23.34 -9.16
C LYS A 434 -16.14 23.65 -9.38
N PRO A 435 -15.32 22.80 -10.05
CA PRO A 435 -13.94 23.14 -10.40
C PRO A 435 -13.85 24.30 -11.36
N GLN A 436 -14.74 24.40 -12.37
CA GLN A 436 -14.80 25.47 -13.34
C GLN A 436 -15.09 26.83 -12.67
N GLU A 437 -16.16 26.94 -11.88
CA GLU A 437 -16.52 28.17 -11.16
C GLU A 437 -15.40 28.67 -10.24
N ARG A 438 -14.68 27.75 -9.58
CA ARG A 438 -13.55 28.11 -8.74
C ARG A 438 -12.36 28.62 -9.54
N LEU A 439 -12.06 28.02 -10.67
CA LEU A 439 -10.99 28.46 -11.56
C LEU A 439 -11.31 29.83 -12.17
N GLU A 440 -12.55 30.03 -12.62
CA GLU A 440 -13.05 31.31 -13.12
C GLU A 440 -12.95 32.44 -12.07
N ALA A 441 -13.36 32.15 -10.83
CA ALA A 441 -13.31 33.11 -9.73
C ALA A 441 -11.86 33.54 -9.39
N VAL A 442 -10.91 32.60 -9.37
CA VAL A 442 -9.51 32.88 -9.04
C VAL A 442 -8.83 33.66 -10.18
N ILE A 443 -9.05 33.25 -11.43
CA ILE A 443 -8.49 33.95 -12.60
C ILE A 443 -9.11 35.34 -12.74
N SER A 444 -10.43 35.48 -12.56
CA SER A 444 -11.13 36.79 -12.59
C SER A 444 -10.59 37.75 -11.54
N LYS A 445 -10.28 37.25 -10.34
CA LYS A 445 -9.66 38.02 -9.27
C LYS A 445 -8.23 38.43 -9.59
N HIS A 446 -7.46 37.60 -10.28
CA HIS A 446 -6.09 37.88 -10.68
C HIS A 446 -6.02 38.94 -11.80
N LEU A 447 -6.89 38.80 -12.81
CA LEU A 447 -6.94 39.70 -13.96
C LEU A 447 -7.83 40.95 -13.72
N LYS A 448 -8.51 41.03 -12.58
CA LYS A 448 -9.45 42.10 -12.20
C LYS A 448 -10.56 42.33 -13.26
N GLN A 449 -10.94 41.27 -13.98
CA GLN A 449 -11.98 41.25 -15.01
C GLN A 449 -12.88 40.03 -14.84
N THR A 450 -14.15 40.12 -15.16
CA THR A 450 -15.06 38.95 -15.17
C THR A 450 -14.74 38.10 -16.38
N ILE A 451 -14.40 36.82 -16.11
CA ILE A 451 -13.97 35.87 -17.14
C ILE A 451 -14.89 34.65 -17.11
N SER A 452 -15.17 34.08 -18.27
CA SER A 452 -15.82 32.81 -18.45
C SER A 452 -14.87 31.81 -19.13
N LEU A 453 -14.86 30.58 -18.67
CA LEU A 453 -14.06 29.48 -19.25
C LEU A 453 -14.92 28.71 -20.25
N VAL A 454 -14.34 28.41 -21.41
CA VAL A 454 -14.93 27.56 -22.44
C VAL A 454 -13.96 26.43 -22.71
N PHE A 455 -14.46 25.18 -22.60
CA PHE A 455 -13.65 23.99 -22.85
C PHE A 455 -13.94 23.44 -24.23
N GLN A 456 -12.88 23.13 -24.98
CA GLN A 456 -12.94 22.40 -26.24
C GLN A 456 -12.37 21.00 -26.02
N GLU A 457 -13.17 19.99 -26.30
CA GLU A 457 -12.74 18.59 -26.27
C GLU A 457 -11.97 18.27 -27.56
N ASN A 458 -10.79 17.65 -27.43
CA ASN A 458 -10.01 17.21 -28.58
C ASN A 458 -10.15 15.68 -28.74
N ILE A 459 -10.43 15.24 -29.95
CA ILE A 459 -10.57 13.81 -30.31
C ILE A 459 -9.22 13.23 -30.73
N ASP A 460 -8.22 14.06 -31.07
CA ASP A 460 -6.89 13.62 -31.48
C ASP A 460 -5.93 13.51 -30.29
N THR A 461 -5.24 12.38 -30.19
CA THR A 461 -4.31 11.98 -29.11
C THR A 461 -3.00 12.79 -29.03
N LEU A 462 -2.77 13.76 -29.91
CA LEU A 462 -1.63 14.66 -29.87
C LEU A 462 -2.02 16.01 -29.24
N VAL A 463 -2.09 16.03 -27.92
CA VAL A 463 -2.33 17.26 -27.16
C VAL A 463 -1.06 18.11 -27.18
N SER A 464 -1.13 19.28 -27.82
CA SER A 464 -0.17 20.38 -27.63
C SER A 464 0.03 20.64 -26.13
N ALA A 465 1.26 20.95 -25.75
CA ALA A 465 1.76 21.09 -24.38
C ALA A 465 0.73 21.54 -23.33
N THR A 466 0.34 20.65 -22.44
CA THR A 466 -0.37 20.99 -21.21
C THR A 466 0.65 21.32 -20.12
N VAL A 467 0.24 22.11 -19.11
CA VAL A 467 1.06 22.44 -17.94
C VAL A 467 1.63 21.16 -17.28
N ALA A 468 0.85 20.09 -17.26
CA ALA A 468 1.26 18.80 -16.70
C ALA A 468 2.35 18.12 -17.56
N THR A 469 2.23 18.16 -18.89
CA THR A 469 3.24 17.57 -19.80
C THR A 469 4.54 18.34 -19.79
N GLU A 470 4.50 19.66 -19.74
CA GLU A 470 5.70 20.50 -19.63
C GLU A 470 6.44 20.31 -18.31
N LYS A 471 5.71 20.21 -17.19
CA LYS A 471 6.30 19.89 -15.88
C LYS A 471 6.93 18.50 -15.85
N ALA A 472 6.27 17.50 -16.43
CA ALA A 472 6.82 16.15 -16.54
C ALA A 472 8.09 16.15 -17.40
N GLN A 473 8.13 16.89 -18.48
CA GLN A 473 9.28 17.01 -19.37
C GLN A 473 10.44 17.76 -18.70
N GLN A 474 10.15 18.83 -17.95
CA GLN A 474 11.16 19.52 -17.13
C GLN A 474 11.72 18.61 -16.05
N ALA A 475 10.86 17.85 -15.33
CA ALA A 475 11.32 16.93 -14.30
C ALA A 475 12.21 15.83 -14.89
N ASN A 476 11.88 15.29 -16.07
CA ASN A 476 12.73 14.31 -16.76
C ASN A 476 14.06 14.92 -17.19
N ASN A 477 14.06 16.12 -17.76
CA ASN A 477 15.28 16.81 -18.15
C ASN A 477 16.19 17.13 -16.94
N ASP A 478 15.62 17.51 -15.81
CA ASP A 478 16.35 17.77 -14.59
C ASP A 478 16.93 16.46 -14.00
N GLN A 479 16.21 15.36 -14.11
CA GLN A 479 16.68 14.03 -13.72
C GLN A 479 17.84 13.54 -14.62
N ASP A 480 17.70 13.76 -15.92
CA ASP A 480 18.76 13.38 -16.88
C ASP A 480 20.04 14.21 -16.66
N ARG A 481 19.88 15.51 -16.37
CA ARG A 481 21.02 16.39 -16.00
C ARG A 481 21.68 15.94 -14.70
N ALA A 482 20.90 15.57 -13.69
CA ALA A 482 21.42 15.05 -12.42
C ALA A 482 22.16 13.73 -12.64
N ASN A 483 21.64 12.83 -13.44
CA ASN A 483 22.30 11.58 -13.81
C ASN A 483 23.61 11.83 -14.54
N ALA A 484 23.60 12.71 -15.55
CA ALA A 484 24.81 13.07 -16.30
C ALA A 484 25.86 13.75 -15.43
N SER A 485 25.47 14.61 -14.50
CA SER A 485 26.38 15.27 -13.55
C SER A 485 27.08 14.26 -12.65
N ILE A 486 26.35 13.28 -12.10
CA ILE A 486 26.90 12.24 -11.23
C ILE A 486 27.81 11.28 -12.00
N HIS A 487 27.44 10.92 -13.24
CA HIS A 487 28.29 10.04 -14.05
C HIS A 487 29.61 10.68 -14.49
N ASN A 488 29.62 12.00 -14.67
CA ASN A 488 30.80 12.78 -15.09
C ASN A 488 31.59 13.35 -13.93
N ASP A 489 31.19 13.13 -12.68
CA ASP A 489 31.91 13.61 -11.50
C ASP A 489 33.23 12.84 -11.32
N PRO A 490 34.40 13.55 -11.30
CA PRO A 490 35.71 12.91 -11.15
C PRO A 490 35.87 12.10 -9.86
N ALA A 491 35.21 12.54 -8.77
CA ALA A 491 35.29 11.83 -7.48
C ALA A 491 34.52 10.49 -7.55
N ILE A 492 33.37 10.48 -8.21
CA ILE A 492 32.57 9.25 -8.40
C ILE A 492 33.28 8.28 -9.36
N THR A 493 33.91 8.81 -10.40
CA THR A 493 34.72 8.00 -11.33
C THR A 493 35.90 7.36 -10.60
N ALA A 494 36.63 8.12 -9.76
CA ALA A 494 37.70 7.59 -8.95
C ALA A 494 37.22 6.52 -7.93
N MET A 495 36.05 6.68 -7.34
CA MET A 495 35.44 5.65 -6.46
C MET A 495 35.03 4.39 -7.22
N LYS A 496 34.53 4.50 -8.46
CA LYS A 496 34.24 3.34 -9.30
C LYS A 496 35.50 2.55 -9.62
N ASP A 497 36.59 3.25 -9.94
CA ASP A 497 37.87 2.64 -10.33
C ASP A 497 38.63 2.03 -9.12
N ALA A 498 38.60 2.71 -7.96
CA ALA A 498 39.30 2.26 -6.77
C ALA A 498 38.57 1.17 -5.97
N PHE A 499 37.25 1.19 -5.92
CA PHE A 499 36.46 0.33 -5.04
C PHE A 499 35.46 -0.56 -5.79
N GLY A 500 35.39 -0.54 -7.13
CA GLY A 500 34.39 -1.28 -7.92
C GLY A 500 32.94 -0.85 -7.61
N ALA A 501 32.74 0.39 -7.12
CA ALA A 501 31.43 0.89 -6.73
C ALA A 501 30.52 1.05 -7.93
N ARG A 502 29.21 0.80 -7.75
CA ARG A 502 28.18 1.01 -8.78
C ARG A 502 27.21 2.11 -8.34
N VAL A 503 26.90 3.04 -9.23
CA VAL A 503 25.86 4.05 -9.01
C VAL A 503 24.51 3.40 -9.23
N ILE A 504 23.61 3.52 -8.26
CA ILE A 504 22.22 3.05 -8.36
C ILE A 504 21.38 4.21 -8.88
N GLU A 505 21.01 4.21 -10.16
CA GLU A 505 20.32 5.29 -10.84
C GLU A 505 18.98 5.67 -10.17
N SER A 506 18.27 4.70 -9.60
CA SER A 506 16.99 4.93 -8.90
C SER A 506 17.12 5.78 -7.61
N THR A 507 18.34 5.99 -7.08
CA THR A 507 18.58 6.79 -5.87
C THR A 507 18.98 8.23 -6.17
N ILE A 508 19.28 8.56 -7.42
CA ILE A 508 19.66 9.90 -7.84
C ILE A 508 18.41 10.79 -7.85
N LYS A 509 18.47 11.90 -7.12
CA LYS A 509 17.39 12.91 -7.10
C LYS A 509 17.98 14.26 -7.42
N SER A 510 17.30 15.02 -8.30
CA SER A 510 17.65 16.42 -8.55
C SER A 510 17.36 17.24 -7.28
N ILE A 511 18.35 18.00 -6.81
CA ILE A 511 18.18 18.95 -5.70
C ILE A 511 17.72 20.26 -6.32
N LYS A 512 16.52 20.72 -5.93
CA LYS A 512 16.01 22.06 -6.32
C LYS A 512 16.64 23.14 -5.50
#